data_4f22a19bace436ab228577aa93783521
#
_entry.id   4f22a19bace436ab228577aa93783521
#
_cell.length_a   1.000
_cell.length_b   1.000
_cell.length_c   1.000
_cell.angle_alpha   90.00
_cell.angle_beta   90.00
_cell.angle_gamma   90.00
#
_symmetry.space_group_name_H-M   'P 1'
#
loop_
_entity.id
_entity.type
_entity.pdbx_description
1 polymer ?
#
loop_
_entity_poly.entity_id
_entity_poly.type
_entity_poly.pdbx_seq_one_letter_code
_entity_poly.pdbx_strand_id
1 'polypeptide(L)'
;MKQAELTEAALAVFLDAFYAQVRRDPLIGPVFAAKIPDAAWPRHLATIRDFWSSVLLKTGRYKGNPFGRHLGIEGINPAHFARWLGLFEETAAEVFVPEIAGEILERAHRIGDSLKSGLFFRPEMRTVRP
;
A
#
# COMPACT_ATOMS: atom_id res chain seq x y z
N MET A 1 7.40 21.52 -5.41
CA MET A 1 7.56 21.12 -6.81
C MET A 1 7.41 19.64 -6.98
N LYS A 2 6.69 19.21 -8.00
CA LYS A 2 6.43 17.78 -8.17
C LYS A 2 7.65 17.06 -8.74
N GLN A 3 7.80 15.79 -8.33
CA GLN A 3 8.90 14.96 -8.78
C GLN A 3 8.65 14.49 -10.20
N ALA A 4 9.65 14.63 -11.06
CA ALA A 4 9.55 14.23 -12.47
C ALA A 4 10.25 12.90 -12.73
N GLU A 5 10.84 12.29 -11.71
CA GLU A 5 11.54 11.01 -11.83
C GLU A 5 11.17 10.12 -10.66
N LEU A 6 11.12 8.83 -10.94
CA LEU A 6 10.84 7.85 -9.91
C LEU A 6 12.17 7.32 -9.38
N THR A 7 12.59 7.84 -8.24
CA THR A 7 13.84 7.45 -7.59
C THR A 7 13.54 6.95 -6.19
N GLU A 8 14.54 6.34 -5.54
CA GLU A 8 14.36 5.91 -4.15
C GLU A 8 14.02 7.09 -3.25
N ALA A 9 14.68 8.23 -3.47
CA ALA A 9 14.41 9.41 -2.65
C ALA A 9 13.00 9.94 -2.86
N ALA A 10 12.55 10.02 -4.12
CA ALA A 10 11.19 10.48 -4.42
C ALA A 10 10.16 9.52 -3.87
N LEU A 11 10.44 8.23 -3.95
CA LEU A 11 9.55 7.21 -3.42
C LEU A 11 9.41 7.35 -1.90
N ALA A 12 10.51 7.62 -1.21
CA ALA A 12 10.47 7.82 0.23
C ALA A 12 9.63 9.04 0.60
N VAL A 13 9.79 10.15 -0.13
CA VAL A 13 8.98 11.36 0.10
C VAL A 13 7.50 11.04 -0.07
N PHE A 14 7.16 10.34 -1.14
CA PHE A 14 5.78 9.99 -1.42
C PHE A 14 5.19 9.08 -0.33
N LEU A 15 5.91 8.04 0.04
CA LEU A 15 5.38 7.08 1.01
C LEU A 15 5.25 7.68 2.40
N ASP A 16 6.18 8.54 2.79
CA ASP A 16 6.08 9.23 4.08
C ASP A 16 4.85 10.12 4.11
N ALA A 17 4.61 10.87 3.04
CA ALA A 17 3.44 11.74 2.95
C ALA A 17 2.15 10.93 2.93
N PHE A 18 2.14 9.84 2.17
CA PHE A 18 0.96 8.99 2.04
C PHE A 18 0.58 8.37 3.38
N TYR A 19 1.54 7.76 4.07
CA TYR A 19 1.21 7.09 5.32
C TYR A 19 0.93 8.07 6.46
N ALA A 20 1.42 9.31 6.37
CA ALA A 20 0.98 10.34 7.30
C ALA A 20 -0.52 10.60 7.13
N GLN A 21 -1.02 10.59 5.89
CA GLN A 21 -2.45 10.73 5.63
C GLN A 21 -3.22 9.51 6.10
N VAL A 22 -2.72 8.31 5.81
CA VAL A 22 -3.35 7.06 6.21
C VAL A 22 -3.56 7.03 7.73
N ARG A 23 -2.55 7.40 8.49
CA ARG A 23 -2.61 7.34 9.94
C ARG A 23 -3.63 8.31 10.53
N ARG A 24 -3.94 9.38 9.80
CA ARG A 24 -4.93 10.37 10.26
C ARG A 24 -6.33 10.09 9.73
N ASP A 25 -6.47 9.15 8.81
CA ASP A 25 -7.76 8.89 8.19
C ASP A 25 -8.73 8.24 9.18
N PRO A 26 -9.96 8.74 9.29
CA PRO A 26 -10.91 8.18 10.26
C PRO A 26 -11.38 6.77 9.95
N LEU A 27 -11.30 6.35 8.70
CA LEU A 27 -11.75 5.00 8.34
C LEU A 27 -10.63 3.97 8.48
N ILE A 28 -9.46 4.22 7.90
CA ILE A 28 -8.41 3.21 7.89
C ILE A 28 -7.33 3.43 8.93
N GLY A 29 -7.20 4.65 9.46
CA GLY A 29 -6.22 4.91 10.51
C GLY A 29 -6.34 3.97 11.70
N PRO A 30 -7.56 3.76 12.24
CA PRO A 30 -7.72 2.85 13.38
C PRO A 30 -7.33 1.41 13.08
N VAL A 31 -7.53 0.94 11.84
CA VAL A 31 -7.13 -0.41 11.45
C VAL A 31 -5.63 -0.56 11.57
N PHE A 32 -4.88 0.43 11.08
CA PHE A 32 -3.43 0.42 11.18
C PHE A 32 -2.96 0.59 12.62
N ALA A 33 -3.61 1.49 13.37
CA ALA A 33 -3.22 1.73 14.76
C ALA A 33 -3.37 0.48 15.62
N ALA A 34 -4.38 -0.35 15.32
CA ALA A 34 -4.61 -1.58 16.06
C ALA A 34 -3.49 -2.60 15.83
N LYS A 35 -2.81 -2.51 14.70
CA LYS A 35 -1.77 -3.49 14.34
C LYS A 35 -0.36 -2.97 14.50
N ILE A 36 -0.16 -1.67 14.34
CA ILE A 36 1.18 -1.09 14.29
C ILE A 36 1.32 -0.02 15.36
N PRO A 37 2.02 -0.32 16.47
CA PRO A 37 2.26 0.70 17.49
C PRO A 37 3.06 1.86 16.92
N ASP A 38 2.89 3.05 17.51
CA ASP A 38 3.57 4.23 17.02
C ASP A 38 5.08 4.01 16.91
N ALA A 39 5.68 3.34 17.89
CA ALA A 39 7.12 3.13 17.89
C ALA A 39 7.60 2.22 16.78
N ALA A 40 6.70 1.42 16.19
CA ALA A 40 7.05 0.48 15.12
C ALA A 40 6.97 1.11 13.73
N TRP A 41 6.40 2.32 13.60
CA TRP A 41 6.20 2.92 12.30
C TRP A 41 7.48 3.17 11.51
N PRO A 42 8.60 3.62 12.10
CA PRO A 42 9.81 3.81 11.30
C PRO A 42 10.26 2.53 10.60
N ARG A 43 10.22 1.39 11.31
CA ARG A 43 10.59 0.11 10.72
C ARG A 43 9.57 -0.32 9.68
N HIS A 44 8.29 -0.11 9.96
CA HIS A 44 7.22 -0.48 9.04
C HIS A 44 7.33 0.30 7.73
N LEU A 45 7.62 1.61 7.82
CA LEU A 45 7.81 2.43 6.62
C LEU A 45 9.03 1.98 5.83
N ALA A 46 10.10 1.55 6.51
CA ALA A 46 11.27 1.01 5.81
C ALA A 46 10.90 -0.24 5.00
N THR A 47 10.09 -1.12 5.59
CA THR A 47 9.62 -2.31 4.88
C THR A 47 8.74 -1.95 3.69
N ILE A 48 7.86 -0.96 3.86
CA ILE A 48 7.00 -0.50 2.78
C ILE A 48 7.82 0.09 1.65
N ARG A 49 8.85 0.86 1.98
CA ARG A 49 9.75 1.42 0.96
C ARG A 49 10.45 0.30 0.18
N ASP A 50 10.90 -0.73 0.89
CA ASP A 50 11.53 -1.88 0.22
C ASP A 50 10.56 -2.57 -0.73
N PHE A 51 9.31 -2.73 -0.29
CA PHE A 51 8.29 -3.33 -1.13
C PHE A 51 8.08 -2.54 -2.42
N TRP A 52 7.84 -1.23 -2.30
CA TRP A 52 7.57 -0.41 -3.48
C TRP A 52 8.81 -0.24 -4.35
N SER A 53 9.99 -0.20 -3.73
CA SER A 53 11.24 -0.20 -4.48
C SER A 53 11.35 -1.45 -5.35
N SER A 54 10.98 -2.59 -4.79
CA SER A 54 10.99 -3.85 -5.55
C SER A 54 9.99 -3.82 -6.69
N VAL A 55 8.78 -3.31 -6.44
CA VAL A 55 7.72 -3.28 -7.45
C VAL A 55 8.03 -2.29 -8.57
N LEU A 56 8.45 -1.07 -8.21
CA LEU A 56 8.58 0.01 -9.18
C LEU A 56 9.97 0.14 -9.75
N LEU A 57 11.00 -0.14 -8.97
CA LEU A 57 12.39 0.02 -9.38
C LEU A 57 13.10 -1.31 -9.57
N LYS A 58 12.43 -2.41 -9.29
CA LYS A 58 12.92 -3.78 -9.51
C LYS A 58 14.20 -4.07 -8.75
N THR A 59 14.32 -3.51 -7.55
CA THR A 59 15.53 -3.69 -6.74
C THR A 59 15.60 -5.04 -6.02
N GLY A 60 14.45 -5.67 -5.80
CA GLY A 60 14.42 -6.94 -5.08
C GLY A 60 14.67 -6.84 -3.59
N ARG A 61 14.53 -5.65 -3.02
CA ARG A 61 14.78 -5.45 -1.59
C ARG A 61 13.77 -6.11 -0.69
N TYR A 62 12.51 -6.23 -1.18
CA TYR A 62 11.47 -6.80 -0.36
C TYR A 62 11.41 -8.32 -0.55
N LYS A 63 11.44 -9.05 0.56
CA LYS A 63 11.41 -10.51 0.54
C LYS A 63 10.20 -11.08 1.27
N GLY A 64 9.27 -10.25 1.67
CA GLY A 64 8.13 -10.69 2.44
C GLY A 64 6.97 -11.17 1.59
N ASN A 65 5.83 -11.36 2.26
CA ASN A 65 4.60 -11.83 1.64
C ASN A 65 3.47 -10.87 2.00
N PRO A 66 3.15 -9.91 1.13
CA PRO A 66 2.10 -8.92 1.47
C PRO A 66 0.74 -9.55 1.69
N PHE A 67 0.40 -10.59 0.90
CA PHE A 67 -0.87 -11.27 1.07
C PHE A 67 -0.98 -11.91 2.46
N GLY A 68 0.04 -12.65 2.86
CA GLY A 68 0.05 -13.28 4.16
C GLY A 68 -0.04 -12.29 5.30
N ARG A 69 0.60 -11.14 5.15
CA ARG A 69 0.55 -10.12 6.18
C ARG A 69 -0.86 -9.54 6.33
N HIS A 70 -1.57 -9.37 5.22
CA HIS A 70 -2.93 -8.84 5.27
C HIS A 70 -3.94 -9.83 5.84
N LEU A 71 -3.66 -11.11 5.74
CA LEU A 71 -4.56 -12.13 6.30
C LEU A 71 -4.74 -11.98 7.81
N GLY A 72 -3.76 -11.42 8.49
CA GLY A 72 -3.82 -11.27 9.94
C GLY A 72 -4.49 -9.99 10.42
N ILE A 73 -5.00 -9.15 9.53
CA ILE A 73 -5.59 -7.87 9.93
C ILE A 73 -7.08 -8.05 10.15
N GLU A 74 -7.50 -7.92 11.40
CA GLU A 74 -8.91 -7.99 11.73
C GLU A 74 -9.63 -6.74 11.28
N GLY A 75 -10.86 -6.91 10.80
CA GLY A 75 -11.68 -5.78 10.41
C GLY A 75 -11.42 -5.23 9.04
N ILE A 76 -10.43 -5.79 8.32
CA ILE A 76 -10.16 -5.30 6.97
C ILE A 76 -11.27 -5.74 6.01
N ASN A 77 -11.71 -4.84 5.15
CA ASN A 77 -12.78 -5.12 4.20
C ASN A 77 -12.56 -4.29 2.92
N PRO A 78 -13.35 -4.53 1.86
CA PRO A 78 -13.15 -3.84 0.58
C PRO A 78 -13.19 -2.31 0.67
N ALA A 79 -13.99 -1.75 1.58
CA ALA A 79 -14.07 -0.30 1.73
C ALA A 79 -12.72 0.27 2.19
N HIS A 80 -11.97 -0.48 2.99
CA HIS A 80 -10.64 -0.06 3.43
C HIS A 80 -9.68 0.05 2.25
N PHE A 81 -9.75 -0.90 1.32
CA PHE A 81 -8.91 -0.84 0.11
C PHE A 81 -9.27 0.33 -0.78
N ALA A 82 -10.57 0.61 -0.92
CA ALA A 82 -11.02 1.74 -1.73
C ALA A 82 -10.53 3.05 -1.14
N ARG A 83 -10.61 3.19 0.18
CA ARG A 83 -10.12 4.40 0.84
C ARG A 83 -8.62 4.54 0.70
N TRP A 84 -7.89 3.43 0.88
CA TRP A 84 -6.43 3.41 0.74
C TRP A 84 -6.03 3.88 -0.66
N LEU A 85 -6.69 3.34 -1.70
CA LEU A 85 -6.39 3.72 -3.08
C LEU A 85 -6.71 5.20 -3.35
N GLY A 86 -7.80 5.70 -2.78
CA GLY A 86 -8.16 7.11 -2.94
C GLY A 86 -7.10 8.05 -2.36
N LEU A 87 -6.62 7.73 -1.15
CA LEU A 87 -5.56 8.51 -0.52
C LEU A 87 -4.25 8.38 -1.29
N PHE A 88 -3.98 7.18 -1.81
CA PHE A 88 -2.79 6.92 -2.60
C PHE A 88 -2.79 7.79 -3.86
N GLU A 89 -3.93 7.83 -4.55
CA GLU A 89 -4.07 8.63 -5.75
C GLU A 89 -3.87 10.12 -5.47
N GLU A 90 -4.50 10.62 -4.42
CA GLU A 90 -4.38 12.03 -4.06
C GLU A 90 -2.93 12.40 -3.75
N THR A 91 -2.25 11.57 -2.98
CA THR A 91 -0.87 11.85 -2.59
C THR A 91 0.07 11.75 -3.78
N ALA A 92 -0.15 10.76 -4.64
CA ALA A 92 0.68 10.61 -5.84
C ALA A 92 0.56 11.84 -6.73
N ALA A 93 -0.65 12.39 -6.87
CA ALA A 93 -0.87 13.57 -7.68
C ALA A 93 -0.19 14.81 -7.09
N GLU A 94 -0.03 14.84 -5.77
CA GLU A 94 0.65 15.96 -5.11
C GLU A 94 2.16 15.86 -5.24
N VAL A 95 2.70 14.67 -5.17
CA VAL A 95 4.16 14.47 -5.12
C VAL A 95 4.77 14.35 -6.50
N PHE A 96 4.09 13.72 -7.45
CA PHE A 96 4.65 13.40 -8.75
C PHE A 96 3.95 14.12 -9.89
N VAL A 97 4.68 14.29 -11.00
CA VAL A 97 4.05 14.74 -12.25
C VAL A 97 3.07 13.67 -12.72
N PRO A 98 2.05 14.05 -13.55
CA PRO A 98 0.98 13.10 -13.90
C PRO A 98 1.43 11.78 -14.50
N GLU A 99 2.47 11.77 -15.31
CA GLU A 99 2.96 10.53 -15.93
C GLU A 99 3.45 9.53 -14.88
N ILE A 100 4.21 10.03 -13.91
CA ILE A 100 4.75 9.18 -12.86
C ILE A 100 3.65 8.74 -11.91
N ALA A 101 2.76 9.69 -11.55
CA ALA A 101 1.64 9.36 -10.68
C ALA A 101 0.77 8.27 -11.30
N GLY A 102 0.54 8.33 -12.61
CA GLY A 102 -0.24 7.32 -13.31
C GLY A 102 0.38 5.94 -13.28
N GLU A 103 1.69 5.86 -13.45
CA GLU A 103 2.40 4.59 -13.38
C GLU A 103 2.28 3.94 -12.01
N ILE A 104 2.50 4.75 -10.98
CA ILE A 104 2.44 4.25 -9.61
C ILE A 104 1.04 3.79 -9.27
N LEU A 105 0.04 4.57 -9.68
CA LEU A 105 -1.35 4.25 -9.39
C LEU A 105 -1.79 2.97 -10.08
N GLU A 106 -1.35 2.75 -11.31
CA GLU A 106 -1.66 1.51 -12.00
C GLU A 106 -1.16 0.29 -11.24
N ARG A 107 0.07 0.37 -10.74
CA ARG A 107 0.62 -0.73 -9.95
C ARG A 107 -0.14 -0.93 -8.65
N ALA A 108 -0.52 0.18 -8.01
CA ALA A 108 -1.29 0.10 -6.77
C ALA A 108 -2.65 -0.56 -7.00
N HIS A 109 -3.31 -0.25 -8.11
CA HIS A 109 -4.59 -0.89 -8.44
C HIS A 109 -4.43 -2.38 -8.66
N ARG A 110 -3.39 -2.80 -9.37
CA ARG A 110 -3.15 -4.22 -9.61
C ARG A 110 -2.90 -4.98 -8.31
N ILE A 111 -2.08 -4.39 -7.43
CA ILE A 111 -1.76 -5.00 -6.16
C ILE A 111 -3.01 -5.06 -5.28
N GLY A 112 -3.77 -3.97 -5.23
CA GLY A 112 -5.00 -3.92 -4.46
C GLY A 112 -6.02 -4.94 -4.93
N ASP A 113 -6.20 -5.08 -6.26
CA ASP A 113 -7.12 -6.06 -6.82
C ASP A 113 -6.69 -7.47 -6.48
N SER A 114 -5.39 -7.75 -6.57
CA SER A 114 -4.86 -9.06 -6.25
C SER A 114 -5.10 -9.40 -4.77
N LEU A 115 -4.85 -8.45 -3.87
CA LEU A 115 -5.07 -8.67 -2.46
C LEU A 115 -6.56 -8.86 -2.14
N LYS A 116 -7.42 -8.06 -2.73
CA LYS A 116 -8.86 -8.19 -2.52
C LYS A 116 -9.37 -9.54 -2.99
N SER A 117 -8.92 -9.99 -4.16
CA SER A 117 -9.33 -11.29 -4.67
C SER A 117 -8.94 -12.40 -3.72
N GLY A 118 -7.72 -12.35 -3.20
CA GLY A 118 -7.26 -13.37 -2.28
C GLY A 118 -7.94 -13.33 -0.93
N LEU A 119 -8.27 -12.13 -0.44
CA LEU A 119 -8.84 -11.99 0.89
C LEU A 119 -10.35 -12.15 0.94
N PHE A 120 -11.07 -11.76 -0.11
CA PHE A 120 -12.53 -11.69 -0.08
C PHE A 120 -13.25 -12.59 -1.08
N PHE A 121 -12.56 -13.06 -2.12
CA PHE A 121 -13.19 -13.85 -3.17
C PHE A 121 -12.58 -15.21 -3.35
N ARG A 122 -11.91 -15.68 -2.32
CA ARG A 122 -11.34 -16.99 -2.47
C ARG A 122 -12.22 -17.94 -1.73
N PRO A 123 -13.03 -18.34 -1.92
CA PRO A 123 -13.83 -19.08 -1.27
C PRO A 123 -13.88 -20.34 -1.34
N GLU A 124 -14.25 -20.45 -1.42
CA GLU A 124 -14.64 -21.32 -1.47
C GLU A 124 -14.19 -22.11 -2.16
N MET A 125 -13.99 -21.61 -2.96
CA MET A 125 -13.46 -22.19 -3.89
C MET A 125 -12.59 -22.97 -3.32
N ARG A 126 -12.12 -22.50 -2.60
CA ARG A 126 -11.16 -23.16 -2.21
C ARG A 126 -11.60 -24.11 -1.34
N THR A 127 -12.51 -23.97 -1.07
CA THR A 127 -12.85 -24.78 -0.21
C THR A 127 -13.20 -25.93 -0.74
N VAL A 128 -13.52 -25.91 -1.41
CA VAL A 128 -13.86 -26.87 -1.81
C VAL A 128 -13.25 -27.62 -2.49
N ARG A 129 -12.73 -27.59 -2.72
CA ARG A 129 -12.15 -28.16 -3.40
C ARG A 129 -11.86 -29.00 -3.24
N PRO A 130 -12.07 -29.50 -3.45
CA PRO A 130 -11.79 -30.41 -3.45
C PRO A 130 -11.38 -30.79 -3.57
#